data_76ee17c7d00ccb37de5a7afadab716f6
#
_entry.id   76ee17c7d00ccb37de5a7afadab716f6
#
_cell.length_a   1.000
_cell.length_b   1.000
_cell.length_c   1.000
_cell.angle_alpha   90.00
_cell.angle_beta   90.00
_cell.angle_gamma   90.00
#
_symmetry.space_group_name_H-M   'P 1'
#
loop_
_entity.id
_entity.type
_entity.pdbx_description
1 polymer ?
#
loop_
_entity_poly.entity_id
_entity_poly.type
_entity_poly.pdbx_seq_one_letter_code
_entity_poly.pdbx_strand_id
1 'polypeptide(L)'
;MQFHMVPGGPTPVAPFSHAVETAGFVFVTGQMPDTPLTPGVLPEGITAQTRNVMANLITVLAGLSLGLDHVVMARVYLTRFKEDYAEMNTVYRSFWAEGRLPARTCVGVTGLAYDALIEVDLIARRP
;
A
#
# COMPACT_ATOMS: atom_id res chain seq x y z
N MET A 1 2.47 -22.50 1.07
CA MET A 1 2.40 -21.14 0.51
C MET A 1 1.08 -20.94 -0.21
N GLN A 2 0.41 -19.85 0.04
CA GLN A 2 -0.85 -19.51 -0.64
C GLN A 2 -0.69 -18.22 -1.43
N PHE A 3 -1.21 -18.21 -2.66
CA PHE A 3 -1.16 -17.07 -3.57
C PHE A 3 -2.58 -16.52 -3.70
N HIS A 4 -2.76 -15.23 -3.40
CA HIS A 4 -4.08 -14.62 -3.31
C HIS A 4 -4.32 -13.59 -4.41
N MET A 5 -5.46 -13.74 -5.09
CA MET A 5 -6.07 -12.70 -5.91
C MET A 5 -7.38 -12.30 -5.25
N VAL A 6 -7.46 -11.08 -4.76
CA VAL A 6 -8.59 -10.59 -3.98
C VAL A 6 -9.69 -10.10 -4.92
N PRO A 7 -10.89 -10.70 -4.90
CA PRO A 7 -12.02 -10.17 -5.67
C PRO A 7 -12.35 -8.73 -5.24
N GLY A 8 -12.54 -7.85 -6.22
CA GLY A 8 -12.81 -6.42 -5.96
C GLY A 8 -11.57 -5.61 -5.59
N GLY A 9 -10.41 -6.24 -5.48
CA GLY A 9 -9.14 -5.55 -5.30
C GLY A 9 -8.69 -4.83 -6.56
N PRO A 10 -7.66 -3.98 -6.47
CA PRO A 10 -7.13 -3.29 -7.65
C PRO A 10 -6.66 -4.27 -8.71
N THR A 11 -6.96 -3.98 -9.98
CA THR A 11 -6.49 -4.80 -11.10
C THR A 11 -4.96 -4.76 -11.15
N PRO A 12 -4.27 -5.92 -11.13
CA PRO A 12 -2.81 -5.93 -11.28
C PRO A 12 -2.37 -5.34 -12.61
N VAL A 13 -1.38 -4.45 -12.57
CA VAL A 13 -0.83 -3.78 -13.76
C VAL A 13 0.36 -4.54 -14.34
N ALA A 14 0.76 -5.63 -13.71
CA ALA A 14 1.89 -6.46 -14.08
C ALA A 14 1.67 -7.89 -13.54
N PRO A 15 2.54 -8.86 -13.85
CA PRO A 15 2.35 -10.25 -13.45
C PRO A 15 2.70 -10.45 -11.97
N PHE A 16 1.72 -10.30 -11.07
CA PHE A 16 1.89 -10.55 -9.63
C PHE A 16 0.56 -10.93 -8.98
N SER A 17 0.62 -11.59 -7.83
CA SER A 17 -0.52 -11.82 -6.96
C SER A 17 -0.75 -10.61 -6.06
N HIS A 18 -1.98 -10.40 -5.58
CA HIS A 18 -2.25 -9.35 -4.58
C HIS A 18 -1.49 -9.60 -3.29
N ALA A 19 -1.34 -10.85 -2.90
CA ALA A 19 -0.57 -11.22 -1.71
C ALA A 19 -0.09 -12.67 -1.79
N VAL A 20 0.96 -12.95 -1.03
CA VAL A 20 1.45 -14.32 -0.81
C VAL A 20 1.52 -14.57 0.68
N GLU A 21 1.00 -15.72 1.12
CA GLU A 21 0.96 -16.08 2.53
C GLU A 21 1.82 -17.32 2.81
N THR A 22 2.63 -17.23 3.84
CA THR A 22 3.45 -18.34 4.31
C THR A 22 3.78 -18.18 5.79
N ALA A 23 3.79 -19.26 6.54
CA ALA A 23 4.17 -19.30 7.97
C ALA A 23 3.44 -18.25 8.83
N GLY A 24 2.17 -17.94 8.50
CA GLY A 24 1.38 -16.95 9.23
C GLY A 24 1.65 -15.51 8.84
N PHE A 25 2.59 -15.24 7.91
CA PHE A 25 2.85 -13.91 7.38
C PHE A 25 2.19 -13.75 6.01
N VAL A 26 1.67 -12.55 5.77
CA VAL A 26 1.03 -12.17 4.52
C VAL A 26 1.83 -11.02 3.91
N PHE A 27 2.42 -11.27 2.76
CA PHE A 27 3.21 -10.30 2.00
C PHE A 27 2.28 -9.67 0.97
N VAL A 28 1.93 -8.41 1.18
CA VAL A 28 0.99 -7.68 0.31
C VAL A 28 1.78 -6.91 -0.72
N THR A 29 1.48 -7.14 -2.00
CA THR A 29 2.10 -6.46 -3.14
C THR A 29 1.92 -4.96 -3.05
N GLY A 30 2.93 -4.22 -3.48
CA GLY A 30 2.88 -2.75 -3.57
C GLY A 30 1.65 -2.27 -4.33
N GLN A 31 0.90 -1.35 -3.72
CA GLN A 31 -0.29 -0.79 -4.31
C GLN A 31 0.00 0.59 -4.89
N MET A 32 -0.66 0.87 -6.02
CA MET A 32 -0.59 2.14 -6.72
C MET A 32 -1.71 3.07 -6.26
N PRO A 33 -1.61 4.38 -6.54
CA PRO A 33 -2.61 5.35 -6.08
C PRO A 33 -3.82 5.50 -7.01
N ASP A 34 -4.09 4.55 -7.88
CA ASP A 34 -5.34 4.50 -8.64
C ASP A 34 -6.49 3.94 -7.79
N THR A 35 -7.68 3.79 -8.38
CA THR A 35 -8.80 3.11 -7.74
C THR A 35 -9.24 1.93 -8.60
N PRO A 36 -9.91 0.91 -8.02
CA PRO A 36 -10.44 -0.21 -8.81
C PRO A 36 -11.41 0.22 -9.90
N LEU A 37 -12.10 1.35 -9.73
CA LEU A 37 -13.06 1.89 -10.71
C LEU A 37 -12.39 2.62 -11.87
N THR A 38 -11.18 3.14 -11.65
CA THR A 38 -10.42 3.91 -12.65
C THR A 38 -8.97 3.43 -12.69
N PRO A 39 -8.73 2.17 -13.14
CA PRO A 39 -7.37 1.63 -13.18
C PRO A 39 -6.42 2.51 -14.00
N GLY A 40 -5.25 2.79 -13.46
CA GLY A 40 -4.23 3.59 -14.12
C GLY A 40 -4.45 5.10 -14.10
N VAL A 41 -5.59 5.57 -13.58
CA VAL A 41 -5.88 7.01 -13.45
C VAL A 41 -5.52 7.45 -12.04
N LEU A 42 -4.58 8.41 -11.92
CA LEU A 42 -4.08 8.87 -10.64
C LEU A 42 -4.63 10.26 -10.31
N PRO A 43 -5.01 10.50 -9.04
CA PRO A 43 -5.33 11.85 -8.59
C PRO A 43 -4.07 12.71 -8.52
N GLU A 44 -4.23 14.03 -8.52
CA GLU A 44 -3.11 14.96 -8.36
C GLU A 44 -2.71 15.09 -6.89
N GLY A 45 -1.40 15.17 -6.68
CA GLY A 45 -0.80 15.47 -5.39
C GLY A 45 -0.64 14.28 -4.46
N ILE A 46 0.31 14.42 -3.54
CA ILE A 46 0.73 13.34 -2.66
C ILE A 46 -0.36 12.96 -1.65
N THR A 47 -1.14 13.92 -1.17
CA THR A 47 -2.20 13.64 -0.20
C THR A 47 -3.24 12.69 -0.79
N ALA A 48 -3.79 13.00 -1.96
CA ALA A 48 -4.80 12.17 -2.60
C ALA A 48 -4.23 10.82 -3.02
N GLN A 49 -3.00 10.78 -3.53
CA GLN A 49 -2.34 9.54 -3.91
C GLN A 49 -2.06 8.65 -2.69
N THR A 50 -1.62 9.21 -1.58
CA THR A 50 -1.40 8.45 -0.34
C THR A 50 -2.71 7.84 0.17
N ARG A 51 -3.81 8.59 0.16
CA ARG A 51 -5.13 8.08 0.55
C ARG A 51 -5.57 6.90 -0.33
N ASN A 52 -5.39 7.01 -1.64
CA ASN A 52 -5.77 5.94 -2.56
C ASN A 52 -4.93 4.68 -2.37
N VAL A 53 -3.61 4.81 -2.18
CA VAL A 53 -2.74 3.67 -1.90
C VAL A 53 -3.18 2.96 -0.63
N MET A 54 -3.43 3.71 0.44
CA MET A 54 -3.86 3.12 1.71
C MET A 54 -5.23 2.45 1.59
N ALA A 55 -6.17 3.06 0.85
CA ALA A 55 -7.48 2.45 0.58
C ALA A 55 -7.34 1.11 -0.17
N ASN A 56 -6.46 1.05 -1.16
CA ASN A 56 -6.21 -0.18 -1.92
C ASN A 56 -5.59 -1.27 -1.03
N LEU A 57 -4.65 -0.91 -0.16
CA LEU A 57 -4.06 -1.84 0.81
C LEU A 57 -5.11 -2.38 1.77
N ILE A 58 -5.99 -1.52 2.29
CA ILE A 58 -7.08 -1.91 3.18
C ILE A 58 -8.03 -2.88 2.47
N THR A 59 -8.36 -2.63 1.21
CA THR A 59 -9.21 -3.52 0.41
C THR A 59 -8.58 -4.90 0.25
N VAL A 60 -7.29 -4.98 -0.06
CA VAL A 60 -6.59 -6.26 -0.19
C VAL A 60 -6.55 -7.00 1.15
N LEU A 61 -6.20 -6.31 2.24
CA LEU A 61 -6.19 -6.91 3.58
C LEU A 61 -7.57 -7.43 3.97
N ALA A 62 -8.62 -6.64 3.75
CA ALA A 62 -10.00 -7.04 4.07
C ALA A 62 -10.42 -8.29 3.33
N GLY A 63 -10.03 -8.43 2.06
CA GLY A 63 -10.28 -9.65 1.28
C GLY A 63 -9.58 -10.89 1.83
N LEU A 64 -8.59 -10.70 2.68
CA LEU A 64 -7.87 -11.77 3.37
C LEU A 64 -8.27 -11.89 4.85
N SER A 65 -9.35 -11.22 5.25
CA SER A 65 -9.84 -11.15 6.63
C SER A 65 -8.82 -10.55 7.60
N LEU A 66 -8.08 -9.54 7.13
CA LEU A 66 -7.10 -8.78 7.89
C LEU A 66 -7.41 -7.29 7.86
N GLY A 67 -6.82 -6.55 8.77
CA GLY A 67 -6.89 -5.10 8.82
C GLY A 67 -5.50 -4.50 9.06
N LEU A 68 -5.44 -3.17 9.14
CA LEU A 68 -4.19 -2.47 9.39
C LEU A 68 -3.55 -2.82 10.74
N ASP A 69 -4.35 -3.23 11.71
CA ASP A 69 -3.88 -3.68 13.02
C ASP A 69 -3.07 -4.99 12.99
N HIS A 70 -3.11 -5.72 11.88
CA HIS A 70 -2.29 -6.91 11.65
C HIS A 70 -0.95 -6.61 10.98
N VAL A 71 -0.74 -5.36 10.53
CA VAL A 71 0.46 -4.98 9.78
C VAL A 71 1.65 -4.86 10.71
N VAL A 72 2.76 -5.51 10.36
CA VAL A 72 4.00 -5.48 11.11
C VAL A 72 5.06 -4.61 10.45
N MET A 73 5.02 -4.46 9.13
CA MET A 73 5.99 -3.68 8.37
C MET A 73 5.32 -3.00 7.17
N ALA A 74 5.67 -1.76 6.93
CA ALA A 74 5.32 -1.03 5.72
C ALA A 74 6.58 -0.52 5.02
N ARG A 75 6.59 -0.54 3.67
CA ARG A 75 7.62 0.09 2.87
C ARG A 75 6.98 1.12 1.96
N VAL A 76 7.49 2.34 2.03
CA VAL A 76 6.98 3.49 1.28
C VAL A 76 8.02 3.94 0.27
N TYR A 77 7.61 4.08 -0.98
CA TYR A 77 8.44 4.51 -2.10
C TYR A 77 7.90 5.83 -2.64
N LEU A 78 8.75 6.86 -2.72
CA LEU A 78 8.38 8.19 -3.19
C LEU A 78 9.25 8.59 -4.38
N THR A 79 8.64 9.10 -5.45
CA THR A 79 9.39 9.61 -6.61
C THR A 79 9.89 11.03 -6.42
N ARG A 80 9.26 11.81 -5.51
CA ARG A 80 9.68 13.17 -5.13
C ARG A 80 9.85 13.24 -3.61
N PHE A 81 10.83 12.50 -3.11
CA PHE A 81 10.99 12.29 -1.68
C PHE A 81 11.05 13.60 -0.88
N LYS A 82 11.90 14.53 -1.29
CA LYS A 82 12.11 15.77 -0.53
C LYS A 82 10.86 16.65 -0.51
N GLU A 83 10.15 16.71 -1.62
CA GLU A 83 8.94 17.53 -1.74
C GLU A 83 7.74 16.95 -1.03
N ASP A 84 7.61 15.62 -1.02
CA ASP A 84 6.37 14.95 -0.62
C ASP A 84 6.43 14.26 0.75
N TYR A 85 7.63 14.09 1.32
CA TYR A 85 7.83 13.28 2.53
C TYR A 85 6.99 13.75 3.72
N ALA A 86 7.03 15.04 4.04
CA ALA A 86 6.32 15.58 5.20
C ALA A 86 4.80 15.48 5.06
N GLU A 87 4.26 15.83 3.92
CA GLU A 87 2.82 15.77 3.64
C GLU A 87 2.33 14.32 3.61
N MET A 88 3.09 13.42 2.96
CA MET A 88 2.81 11.98 2.97
C MET A 88 2.75 11.45 4.40
N ASN A 89 3.71 11.80 5.24
CA ASN A 89 3.75 11.34 6.64
C ASN A 89 2.50 11.74 7.42
N THR A 90 1.99 12.94 7.21
CA THR A 90 0.76 13.42 7.86
C THR A 90 -0.43 12.55 7.49
N VAL A 91 -0.58 12.23 6.20
CA VAL A 91 -1.69 11.40 5.71
C VAL A 91 -1.51 9.95 6.16
N TYR A 92 -0.31 9.39 6.00
CA TYR A 92 0.02 8.03 6.40
C TYR A 92 -0.31 7.79 7.88
N ARG A 93 0.12 8.71 8.75
CA ARG A 93 -0.12 8.61 10.20
C ARG A 93 -1.61 8.50 10.53
N SER A 94 -2.47 9.17 9.78
CA SER A 94 -3.91 9.21 10.05
C SER A 94 -4.60 7.85 9.93
N PHE A 95 -3.97 6.88 9.30
CA PHE A 95 -4.54 5.53 9.11
C PHE A 95 -4.28 4.58 10.28
N TRP A 96 -3.36 4.93 11.18
CA TRP A 96 -2.91 4.03 12.23
C TRP A 96 -3.40 4.48 13.60
N ALA A 97 -3.74 3.51 14.45
CA ALA A 97 -4.05 3.80 15.85
C ALA A 97 -2.80 4.31 16.57
N GLU A 98 -2.99 5.24 17.51
CA GLU A 98 -1.90 5.75 18.32
C GLU A 98 -1.19 4.62 19.07
N GLY A 99 0.14 4.66 19.06
CA GLY A 99 0.97 3.64 19.68
C GLY A 99 1.05 2.31 18.92
N ARG A 100 0.45 2.23 17.73
CA ARG A 100 0.41 0.99 16.94
C ARG A 100 0.92 1.19 15.51
N LEU A 101 1.86 2.09 15.31
CA LEU A 101 2.51 2.28 14.02
C LEU A 101 3.38 1.05 13.69
N PRO A 102 3.25 0.47 12.49
CA PRO A 102 4.13 -0.62 12.09
C PRO A 102 5.57 -0.14 11.94
N ALA A 103 6.51 -1.08 11.95
CA ALA A 103 7.85 -0.78 11.48
C ALA A 103 7.78 -0.26 10.05
N ARG A 104 8.64 0.70 9.67
CA ARG A 104 8.56 1.31 8.34
C ARG A 104 9.94 1.66 7.80
N THR A 105 10.09 1.49 6.48
CA THR A 105 11.16 2.10 5.70
C THR A 105 10.53 2.97 4.61
N CYS A 106 11.07 4.17 4.40
CA CYS A 106 10.67 5.06 3.33
C CYS A 106 11.91 5.49 2.54
N VAL A 107 11.86 5.34 1.21
CA VAL A 107 12.97 5.67 0.32
C VAL A 107 12.48 6.46 -0.89
N GLY A 108 13.35 7.29 -1.43
CA GLY A 108 13.16 7.91 -2.74
C GLY A 108 13.57 6.93 -3.84
N VAL A 109 12.80 6.91 -4.92
CA VAL A 109 13.04 6.05 -6.09
C VAL A 109 13.01 6.89 -7.37
N THR A 110 13.59 6.36 -8.44
CA THR A 110 13.71 7.09 -9.71
C THR A 110 12.44 7.06 -10.56
N GLY A 111 11.50 6.18 -10.26
CA GLY A 111 10.23 6.09 -10.96
C GLY A 111 9.34 4.99 -10.40
N LEU A 112 8.04 5.14 -10.61
CA LEU A 112 7.00 4.17 -10.27
C LEU A 112 6.08 4.01 -11.47
N ALA A 113 5.32 2.91 -11.51
CA ALA A 113 4.31 2.70 -12.55
C ALA A 113 3.33 3.86 -12.58
N TYR A 114 2.81 4.21 -13.79
CA TYR A 114 1.90 5.32 -14.02
C TYR A 114 2.43 6.71 -13.64
N ASP A 115 3.75 6.87 -13.49
CA ASP A 115 4.35 8.10 -12.95
C ASP A 115 3.78 8.48 -11.57
N ALA A 116 3.45 7.47 -10.76
CA ALA A 116 2.92 7.68 -9.43
C ALA A 116 3.93 8.40 -8.53
N LEU A 117 3.43 9.17 -7.58
CA LEU A 117 4.24 9.84 -6.56
C LEU A 117 4.60 8.90 -5.42
N ILE A 118 3.79 7.87 -5.19
CA ILE A 118 3.90 6.96 -4.06
C ILE A 118 3.48 5.54 -4.44
N GLU A 119 4.16 4.58 -3.83
CA GLU A 119 3.76 3.18 -3.75
C GLU A 119 4.02 2.69 -2.34
N VAL A 120 3.18 1.79 -1.83
CA VAL A 120 3.36 1.20 -0.50
C VAL A 120 3.10 -0.30 -0.56
N ASP A 121 3.98 -1.09 0.03
CA ASP A 121 3.74 -2.51 0.29
C ASP A 121 3.73 -2.79 1.79
N LEU A 122 3.14 -3.91 2.17
CA LEU A 122 2.96 -4.28 3.58
C LEU A 122 3.35 -5.74 3.83
N ILE A 123 3.78 -6.00 5.07
CA ILE A 123 3.83 -7.35 5.62
C ILE A 123 2.88 -7.37 6.81
N ALA A 124 1.92 -8.28 6.79
CA ALA A 124 0.98 -8.50 7.88
C ALA A 124 1.19 -9.89 8.49
N ARG A 125 0.65 -10.10 9.68
CA ARG A 125 0.69 -11.39 10.36
C ARG A 125 -0.71 -11.79 10.78
N ARG A 126 -1.06 -13.07 10.55
CA ARG A 126 -2.29 -13.67 11.07
C ARG A 126 -2.29 -13.63 12.60
N PRO A 127 -3.45 -13.37 13.22
CA PRO A 127 -3.57 -13.44 14.67
C PRO A 127 -3.32 -14.83 15.22
#